data_d51e583bc7d00379dbd9e9bf88859824
#
_entry.id   d51e583bc7d00379dbd9e9bf88859824
#
_cell.length_a   1.000
_cell.length_b   1.000
_cell.length_c   1.000
_cell.angle_alpha   90.00
_cell.angle_beta   90.00
_cell.angle_gamma   90.00
#
_symmetry.space_group_name_H-M   'P 1'
#
loop_
_entity.id
_entity.type
_entity.pdbx_description
1 polymer ?
#
loop_
_entity_poly.entity_id
_entity_poly.type
_entity_poly.pdbx_seq_one_letter_code
_entity_poly.pdbx_strand_id
1 'polypeptide(L)'
;GARIVFSCGFDSVPFDLGVLFLQTEALRRFGQPLQRVKGRVQRLRGGLSGGTAASMLATLDAVEGDPAAARLLADPFALTPGFRGPVQPDGDGAHQDLPDGAWSGPFVMAMINTKNVHRSNALRGHPWGRDFAYDERLVTGRGLGGRVAAELLAGGTRLQNLALAWSPARA
;
A
#
# COMPACT_ATOMS: atom_id res chain seq x y z
N GLY A 1 -11.53 -9.48 -28.29
CA GLY A 1 -10.27 -9.17 -27.64
C GLY A 1 -10.24 -9.70 -26.19
N ALA A 2 -9.05 -10.04 -25.68
CA ALA A 2 -8.90 -10.49 -24.29
C ALA A 2 -9.17 -9.34 -23.31
N ARG A 3 -9.81 -9.66 -22.19
CA ARG A 3 -9.94 -8.75 -21.03
C ARG A 3 -8.91 -9.14 -19.99
N ILE A 4 -7.94 -8.29 -19.74
CA ILE A 4 -6.85 -8.55 -18.79
C ILE A 4 -7.03 -7.60 -17.60
N VAL A 5 -7.06 -8.18 -16.41
CA VAL A 5 -7.18 -7.42 -15.15
C VAL A 5 -5.99 -7.78 -14.26
N PHE A 6 -5.26 -6.76 -13.82
CA PHE A 6 -4.11 -6.91 -12.92
C PHE A 6 -4.54 -6.84 -11.44
N SER A 7 -3.64 -7.24 -10.54
CA SER A 7 -3.82 -7.16 -9.09
C SER A 7 -5.05 -7.91 -8.57
N CYS A 8 -5.37 -9.07 -9.15
CA CYS A 8 -6.50 -9.92 -8.76
C CYS A 8 -6.11 -11.04 -7.79
N GLY A 9 -4.94 -10.96 -7.17
CA GLY A 9 -4.50 -11.89 -6.14
C GLY A 9 -5.18 -11.65 -4.79
N PHE A 10 -5.09 -12.64 -3.90
CA PHE A 10 -5.63 -12.55 -2.53
C PHE A 10 -4.93 -11.46 -1.69
N ASP A 11 -3.76 -11.06 -2.08
CA ASP A 11 -2.94 -10.02 -1.46
C ASP A 11 -3.36 -8.59 -1.85
N SER A 12 -4.26 -8.43 -2.83
CA SER A 12 -4.79 -7.13 -3.29
C SER A 12 -6.32 -7.04 -3.20
N VAL A 13 -7.04 -8.06 -3.71
CA VAL A 13 -8.51 -8.06 -3.77
C VAL A 13 -9.18 -7.85 -2.41
N PRO A 14 -8.80 -8.52 -1.31
CA PRO A 14 -9.42 -8.31 0.00
C PRO A 14 -9.29 -6.87 0.52
N PHE A 15 -8.20 -6.18 0.17
CA PHE A 15 -7.98 -4.80 0.61
C PHE A 15 -8.90 -3.84 -0.14
N ASP A 16 -8.98 -3.96 -1.46
CA ASP A 16 -9.84 -3.12 -2.30
C ASP A 16 -11.33 -3.34 -1.96
N LEU A 17 -11.76 -4.61 -1.89
CA LEU A 17 -13.12 -4.96 -1.51
C LEU A 17 -13.42 -4.61 -0.05
N GLY A 18 -12.44 -4.72 0.85
CA GLY A 18 -12.57 -4.31 2.25
C GLY A 18 -12.85 -2.80 2.37
N VAL A 19 -12.14 -1.98 1.61
CA VAL A 19 -12.41 -0.54 1.53
C VAL A 19 -13.80 -0.27 0.97
N LEU A 20 -14.18 -0.93 -0.13
CA LEU A 20 -15.52 -0.81 -0.72
C LEU A 20 -16.61 -1.15 0.29
N PHE A 21 -16.44 -2.25 1.03
CA PHE A 21 -17.38 -2.68 2.07
C PHE A 21 -17.51 -1.63 3.17
N LEU A 22 -16.39 -1.16 3.73
CA LEU A 22 -16.39 -0.15 4.79
C LEU A 22 -17.02 1.16 4.34
N GLN A 23 -16.74 1.61 3.14
CA GLN A 23 -17.32 2.84 2.58
C GLN A 23 -18.83 2.70 2.34
N THR A 24 -19.26 1.52 1.86
CA THR A 24 -20.70 1.22 1.70
C THR A 24 -21.42 1.23 3.05
N GLU A 25 -20.84 0.61 4.07
CA GLU A 25 -21.40 0.61 5.41
C GLU A 25 -21.39 2.00 6.06
N ALA A 26 -20.36 2.80 5.83
CA ALA A 26 -20.30 4.17 6.32
C ALA A 26 -21.41 5.04 5.72
N LEU A 27 -21.58 4.97 4.41
CA LEU A 27 -22.69 5.66 3.73
C LEU A 27 -24.07 5.22 4.27
N ARG A 28 -24.26 3.91 4.47
CA ARG A 28 -25.50 3.37 5.02
C ARG A 28 -25.77 3.84 6.45
N ARG A 29 -24.75 3.87 7.32
CA ARG A 29 -24.89 4.16 8.76
C ARG A 29 -24.83 5.65 9.09
N PHE A 30 -23.98 6.38 8.39
CA PHE A 30 -23.64 7.77 8.74
C PHE A 30 -24.04 8.78 7.66
N GLY A 31 -24.52 8.33 6.50
CA GLY A 31 -24.88 9.19 5.37
C GLY A 31 -23.69 9.84 4.66
N GLN A 32 -22.47 9.50 5.03
CA GLN A 32 -21.24 10.07 4.45
C GLN A 32 -20.12 9.03 4.38
N PRO A 33 -19.19 9.14 3.42
CA PRO A 33 -18.05 8.25 3.33
C PRO A 33 -17.01 8.54 4.42
N LEU A 34 -16.15 7.55 4.69
CA LEU A 34 -14.99 7.73 5.54
C LEU A 34 -13.90 8.48 4.76
N GLN A 35 -13.35 9.54 5.35
CA GLN A 35 -12.23 10.28 4.76
C GLN A 35 -10.92 9.49 4.80
N ARG A 36 -10.80 8.53 5.72
CA ARG A 36 -9.62 7.68 5.84
C ARG A 36 -10.00 6.25 6.21
N VAL A 37 -9.35 5.29 5.54
CA VAL A 37 -9.40 3.86 5.90
C VAL A 37 -7.98 3.37 6.16
N LYS A 38 -7.81 2.60 7.24
CA LYS A 38 -6.54 1.99 7.66
C LYS A 38 -6.61 0.48 7.48
N GLY A 39 -5.91 -0.08 6.50
CA GLY A 39 -5.70 -1.53 6.36
C GLY A 39 -4.67 -2.04 7.38
N ARG A 40 -5.03 -3.07 8.16
CA ARG A 40 -4.13 -3.66 9.17
C ARG A 40 -4.09 -5.17 9.05
N VAL A 41 -2.96 -5.68 8.55
CA VAL A 41 -2.73 -7.12 8.41
C VAL A 41 -2.34 -7.69 9.77
N GLN A 42 -3.24 -8.40 10.42
CA GLN A 42 -3.00 -8.94 11.76
C GLN A 42 -2.24 -10.27 11.75
N ARG A 43 -2.42 -11.08 10.71
CA ARG A 43 -1.76 -12.37 10.56
C ARG A 43 -1.46 -12.64 9.11
N LEU A 44 -0.23 -13.01 8.83
CA LEU A 44 0.21 -13.54 7.55
C LEU A 44 0.77 -14.95 7.80
N ARG A 45 0.23 -15.95 7.12
CA ARG A 45 0.74 -17.32 7.16
C ARG A 45 1.26 -17.70 5.79
N GLY A 46 2.46 -18.26 5.75
CA GLY A 46 3.18 -18.56 4.53
C GLY A 46 4.18 -17.49 4.14
N GLY A 47 5.04 -17.79 3.19
CA GLY A 47 6.02 -16.87 2.62
C GLY A 47 5.50 -16.22 1.33
N LEU A 48 6.34 -15.42 0.70
CA LEU A 48 6.11 -14.93 -0.65
C LEU A 48 6.04 -16.12 -1.62
N SER A 49 5.03 -16.14 -2.49
CA SER A 49 5.00 -17.13 -3.58
C SER A 49 6.16 -16.87 -4.53
N GLY A 50 6.59 -17.91 -5.25
CA GLY A 50 7.62 -17.77 -6.29
C GLY A 50 7.26 -16.71 -7.32
N GLY A 51 5.98 -16.61 -7.70
CA GLY A 51 5.49 -15.57 -8.60
C GLY A 51 5.60 -14.16 -8.02
N THR A 52 5.29 -13.98 -6.73
CA THR A 52 5.45 -12.69 -6.05
C THR A 52 6.92 -12.28 -5.98
N ALA A 53 7.81 -13.22 -5.63
CA ALA A 53 9.25 -12.96 -5.59
C ALA A 53 9.80 -12.60 -6.99
N ALA A 54 9.41 -13.33 -8.02
CA ALA A 54 9.81 -13.05 -9.39
C ALA A 54 9.30 -11.68 -9.88
N SER A 55 8.04 -11.33 -9.58
CA SER A 55 7.47 -10.03 -9.92
C SER A 55 8.19 -8.89 -9.19
N MET A 56 8.57 -9.09 -7.91
CA MET A 56 9.31 -8.11 -7.16
C MET A 56 10.70 -7.87 -7.78
N LEU A 57 11.44 -8.93 -8.10
CA LEU A 57 12.73 -8.83 -8.78
C LEU A 57 12.62 -8.12 -10.13
N ALA A 58 11.66 -8.51 -10.97
CA ALA A 58 11.42 -7.86 -12.25
C ALA A 58 11.05 -6.37 -12.10
N THR A 59 10.34 -6.00 -11.03
CA THR A 59 10.04 -4.59 -10.74
C THR A 59 11.29 -3.83 -10.34
N LEU A 60 12.15 -4.43 -9.52
CA LEU A 60 13.43 -3.84 -9.14
C LEU A 60 14.33 -3.63 -10.36
N ASP A 61 14.44 -4.63 -11.22
CA ASP A 61 15.19 -4.55 -12.48
C ASP A 61 14.62 -3.44 -13.40
N ALA A 62 13.29 -3.32 -13.49
CA ALA A 62 12.64 -2.33 -14.34
C ALA A 62 12.85 -0.88 -13.84
N VAL A 63 13.04 -0.66 -12.55
CA VAL A 63 13.31 0.68 -11.99
C VAL A 63 14.81 0.97 -11.88
N GLU A 64 15.66 -0.05 -12.01
CA GLU A 64 17.10 0.12 -12.05
C GLU A 64 17.50 0.87 -13.32
N GLY A 65 17.99 2.09 -13.15
CA GLY A 65 18.36 2.95 -14.29
C GLY A 65 17.21 3.69 -14.98
N ASP A 66 15.94 3.52 -14.53
CA ASP A 66 14.80 4.30 -15.03
C ASP A 66 14.16 5.16 -13.92
N PRO A 67 14.57 6.43 -13.78
CA PRO A 67 13.99 7.35 -12.80
C PRO A 67 12.48 7.64 -13.03
N ALA A 68 11.97 7.43 -14.24
CA ALA A 68 10.54 7.63 -14.52
C ALA A 68 9.73 6.45 -13.98
N ALA A 69 10.19 5.21 -14.17
CA ALA A 69 9.59 4.02 -13.57
C ALA A 69 9.63 4.09 -12.03
N ALA A 70 10.75 4.51 -11.46
CA ALA A 70 10.88 4.68 -10.00
C ALA A 70 9.86 5.69 -9.44
N ARG A 71 9.65 6.82 -10.13
CA ARG A 71 8.64 7.82 -9.76
C ARG A 71 7.22 7.27 -9.83
N LEU A 72 6.88 6.52 -10.89
CA LEU A 72 5.58 5.86 -11.02
C LEU A 72 5.36 4.83 -9.92
N LEU A 73 6.40 4.10 -9.54
CA LEU A 73 6.33 3.13 -8.46
C LEU A 73 6.08 3.82 -7.11
N ALA A 74 6.67 4.96 -6.86
CA ALA A 74 6.49 5.75 -5.63
C ALA A 74 5.15 6.52 -5.59
N ASP A 75 4.54 6.84 -6.72
CA ASP A 75 3.31 7.66 -6.78
C ASP A 75 2.07 6.83 -6.41
N PRO A 76 1.36 7.11 -5.30
CA PRO A 76 0.14 6.42 -4.91
C PRO A 76 -1.01 6.62 -5.91
N PHE A 77 -0.92 7.65 -6.75
CA PHE A 77 -1.92 8.01 -7.78
C PHE A 77 -1.49 7.64 -9.21
N ALA A 78 -0.44 6.83 -9.38
CA ALA A 78 0.04 6.44 -10.70
C ALA A 78 -1.01 5.75 -11.59
N LEU A 79 -2.03 5.13 -10.99
CA LEU A 79 -3.13 4.47 -11.71
C LEU A 79 -4.40 5.34 -11.85
N THR A 80 -4.33 6.63 -11.54
CA THR A 80 -5.44 7.59 -11.64
C THR A 80 -5.10 8.72 -12.62
N PRO A 81 -5.10 8.47 -13.94
CA PRO A 81 -4.70 9.48 -14.93
C PRO A 81 -5.49 10.78 -14.78
N GLY A 82 -4.80 11.91 -14.77
CA GLY A 82 -5.42 13.24 -14.65
C GLY A 82 -5.90 13.61 -13.25
N PHE A 83 -5.66 12.76 -12.24
CA PHE A 83 -6.00 13.05 -10.85
C PHE A 83 -4.81 12.80 -9.92
N ARG A 84 -4.55 13.79 -9.05
CA ARG A 84 -3.67 13.67 -7.89
C ARG A 84 -4.44 14.05 -6.64
N GLY A 85 -4.51 13.14 -5.69
CA GLY A 85 -5.14 13.37 -4.39
C GLY A 85 -4.18 13.97 -3.36
N PRO A 86 -4.59 13.99 -2.08
CA PRO A 86 -3.79 14.52 -0.98
C PRO A 86 -2.55 13.65 -0.71
N VAL A 87 -1.61 14.21 0.04
CA VAL A 87 -0.50 13.43 0.59
C VAL A 87 -1.05 12.25 1.37
N GLN A 88 -0.57 11.05 1.03
CA GLN A 88 -0.99 9.84 1.71
C GLN A 88 -0.21 9.65 3.02
N PRO A 89 -0.80 8.96 4.01
CA PRO A 89 -0.13 8.67 5.26
C PRO A 89 1.19 7.92 5.03
N ASP A 90 2.20 8.27 5.82
CA ASP A 90 3.51 7.60 5.79
C ASP A 90 3.35 6.10 6.09
N GLY A 91 3.83 5.28 5.15
CA GLY A 91 3.86 3.82 5.24
C GLY A 91 5.16 3.25 5.83
N ASP A 92 6.23 4.04 5.91
CA ASP A 92 7.61 3.54 6.03
C ASP A 92 8.12 3.39 7.47
N GLY A 93 7.45 3.99 8.45
CA GLY A 93 7.90 3.98 9.84
C GLY A 93 7.27 2.87 10.70
N ALA A 94 7.77 2.68 11.93
CA ALA A 94 7.08 1.93 12.97
C ALA A 94 6.05 2.83 13.67
N HIS A 95 4.82 2.35 13.83
CA HIS A 95 3.73 3.11 14.44
C HIS A 95 3.00 2.30 15.50
N GLN A 96 2.49 3.00 16.51
CA GLN A 96 1.60 2.46 17.54
C GLN A 96 0.25 3.17 17.43
N ASP A 97 -0.51 2.84 16.39
CA ASP A 97 -1.76 3.54 16.04
C ASP A 97 -3.01 2.65 16.13
N LEU A 98 -2.88 1.47 16.70
CA LEU A 98 -3.98 0.54 16.95
C LEU A 98 -4.62 0.81 18.30
N PRO A 99 -5.97 0.67 18.45
CA PRO A 99 -6.67 0.96 19.71
C PRO A 99 -6.20 0.14 20.90
N ASP A 100 -5.64 -1.04 20.64
CA ASP A 100 -5.13 -1.97 21.65
C ASP A 100 -3.65 -1.76 22.00
N GLY A 101 -3.04 -0.68 21.45
CA GLY A 101 -1.64 -0.35 21.67
C GLY A 101 -0.65 -1.26 20.93
N ALA A 102 -1.10 -2.05 19.97
CA ALA A 102 -0.20 -2.85 19.15
C ALA A 102 0.61 -1.98 18.17
N TRP A 103 1.84 -2.43 17.90
CA TRP A 103 2.73 -1.83 16.92
C TRP A 103 2.45 -2.34 15.52
N SER A 104 2.74 -1.53 14.54
CA SER A 104 2.65 -1.87 13.12
C SER A 104 3.85 -1.32 12.36
N GLY A 105 4.33 -2.08 11.39
CA GLY A 105 5.38 -1.70 10.46
C GLY A 105 4.89 -1.68 9.01
N PRO A 106 5.76 -1.32 8.06
CA PRO A 106 5.45 -1.35 6.64
C PRO A 106 4.93 -2.71 6.17
N PHE A 107 4.01 -2.67 5.22
CA PHE A 107 3.52 -3.86 4.53
C PHE A 107 3.90 -3.81 3.05
N VAL A 108 4.60 -4.83 2.57
CA VAL A 108 5.19 -4.86 1.23
C VAL A 108 4.18 -4.60 0.11
N MET A 109 2.94 -5.07 0.26
CA MET A 109 1.89 -4.88 -0.76
C MET A 109 1.21 -3.51 -0.70
N ALA A 110 1.44 -2.73 0.35
CA ALA A 110 0.83 -1.40 0.50
C ALA A 110 1.10 -0.49 -0.69
N MET A 111 2.30 -0.57 -1.27
CA MET A 111 2.70 0.20 -2.45
C MET A 111 1.83 -0.07 -3.68
N ILE A 112 1.38 -1.31 -3.86
CA ILE A 112 0.50 -1.70 -4.97
C ILE A 112 -0.97 -1.48 -4.60
N ASN A 113 -1.37 -1.92 -3.41
CA ASN A 113 -2.75 -1.87 -2.96
C ASN A 113 -3.28 -0.44 -2.83
N THR A 114 -2.47 0.50 -2.35
CA THR A 114 -2.82 1.92 -2.28
C THR A 114 -3.22 2.46 -3.66
N LYS A 115 -2.44 2.13 -4.71
CA LYS A 115 -2.76 2.52 -6.08
C LYS A 115 -4.08 1.93 -6.57
N ASN A 116 -4.34 0.64 -6.26
CA ASN A 116 -5.57 -0.04 -6.65
C ASN A 116 -6.79 0.60 -5.97
N VAL A 117 -6.72 0.87 -4.67
CA VAL A 117 -7.79 1.51 -3.89
C VAL A 117 -8.10 2.92 -4.44
N HIS A 118 -7.07 3.73 -4.72
CA HIS A 118 -7.29 5.05 -5.33
C HIS A 118 -7.83 4.96 -6.75
N ARG A 119 -7.39 3.97 -7.53
CA ARG A 119 -7.95 3.69 -8.86
C ARG A 119 -9.44 3.33 -8.77
N SER A 120 -9.82 2.47 -7.83
CA SER A 120 -11.23 2.09 -7.62
C SER A 120 -12.09 3.30 -7.26
N ASN A 121 -11.59 4.20 -6.39
CA ASN A 121 -12.26 5.47 -6.09
C ASN A 121 -12.40 6.34 -7.35
N ALA A 122 -11.33 6.51 -8.13
CA ALA A 122 -11.32 7.36 -9.32
C ALA A 122 -12.25 6.83 -10.42
N LEU A 123 -12.21 5.52 -10.73
CA LEU A 123 -13.06 4.89 -11.74
C LEU A 123 -14.55 4.99 -11.43
N ARG A 124 -14.91 5.16 -10.16
CA ARG A 124 -16.29 5.34 -9.71
C ARG A 124 -16.70 6.81 -9.55
N GLY A 125 -15.87 7.76 -10.00
CA GLY A 125 -16.14 9.19 -9.89
C GLY A 125 -15.91 9.77 -8.50
N HIS A 126 -15.02 9.18 -7.70
CA HIS A 126 -14.62 9.58 -6.35
C HIS A 126 -15.77 9.57 -5.32
N PRO A 127 -16.55 8.47 -5.18
CA PRO A 127 -17.64 8.40 -4.20
C PRO A 127 -17.16 8.48 -2.76
N TRP A 128 -15.86 8.26 -2.50
CA TRP A 128 -15.26 8.35 -1.17
C TRP A 128 -14.59 9.72 -0.91
N GLY A 129 -14.76 10.66 -1.83
CA GLY A 129 -14.11 11.98 -1.81
C GLY A 129 -12.81 11.99 -2.59
N ARG A 130 -12.41 13.20 -3.01
CA ARG A 130 -11.13 13.45 -3.69
C ARG A 130 -9.97 13.60 -2.71
N ASP A 131 -10.29 13.81 -1.42
CA ASP A 131 -9.39 13.93 -0.29
C ASP A 131 -9.23 12.62 0.51
N PHE A 132 -9.77 11.52 -0.02
CA PHE A 132 -9.70 10.21 0.61
C PHE A 132 -8.26 9.75 0.82
N ALA A 133 -7.97 9.29 2.04
CA ALA A 133 -6.67 8.76 2.45
C ALA A 133 -6.75 7.26 2.78
N TYR A 134 -5.70 6.53 2.37
CA TYR A 134 -5.59 5.10 2.63
C TYR A 134 -4.16 4.71 2.99
N ASP A 135 -4.00 3.81 3.96
CA ASP A 135 -2.71 3.19 4.31
C ASP A 135 -2.87 1.74 4.76
N GLU A 136 -1.85 0.93 4.48
CA GLU A 136 -1.76 -0.47 4.90
C GLU A 136 -0.50 -0.71 5.72
N ARG A 137 -0.62 -1.52 6.77
CA ARG A 137 0.50 -1.87 7.63
C ARG A 137 0.36 -3.30 8.16
N LEU A 138 1.49 -3.91 8.47
CA LEU A 138 1.55 -5.21 9.13
C LEU A 138 1.61 -5.01 10.65
N VAL A 139 0.69 -5.62 11.38
CA VAL A 139 0.68 -5.61 12.85
C VAL A 139 1.77 -6.53 13.36
N THR A 140 2.65 -6.01 14.20
CA THR A 140 3.80 -6.73 14.74
C THR A 140 3.62 -7.17 16.19
N GLY A 141 2.56 -6.69 16.86
CA GLY A 141 2.23 -7.06 18.22
C GLY A 141 2.40 -5.93 19.23
N ARG A 142 2.28 -6.27 20.52
CA ARG A 142 2.32 -5.28 21.61
C ARG A 142 3.69 -5.24 22.28
N GLY A 143 3.91 -4.19 23.05
CA GLY A 143 5.09 -4.02 23.90
C GLY A 143 6.39 -3.88 23.11
N LEU A 144 7.51 -4.15 23.81
CA LEU A 144 8.85 -3.96 23.25
C LEU A 144 9.13 -4.89 22.07
N GLY A 145 8.68 -6.15 22.12
CA GLY A 145 8.85 -7.10 21.02
C GLY A 145 8.14 -6.66 19.74
N GLY A 146 6.90 -6.17 19.86
CA GLY A 146 6.14 -5.60 18.74
C GLY A 146 6.83 -4.37 18.14
N ARG A 147 7.36 -3.49 19.00
CA ARG A 147 8.12 -2.31 18.57
C ARG A 147 9.38 -2.70 17.79
N VAL A 148 10.20 -3.58 18.34
CA VAL A 148 11.43 -4.03 17.68
C VAL A 148 11.12 -4.65 16.32
N ALA A 149 10.11 -5.50 16.24
CA ALA A 149 9.69 -6.09 14.96
C ALA A 149 9.23 -5.04 13.96
N ALA A 150 8.46 -4.02 14.39
CA ALA A 150 8.04 -2.91 13.53
C ALA A 150 9.24 -2.07 13.02
N GLU A 151 10.21 -1.79 13.88
CA GLU A 151 11.43 -1.04 13.51
C GLU A 151 12.32 -1.83 12.55
N LEU A 152 12.42 -3.16 12.72
CA LEU A 152 13.16 -4.01 11.78
C LEU A 152 12.51 -4.00 10.39
N LEU A 153 11.18 -4.09 10.30
CA LEU A 153 10.46 -3.95 9.04
C LEU A 153 10.68 -2.56 8.41
N ALA A 154 10.58 -1.50 9.21
CA ALA A 154 10.81 -0.13 8.75
C ALA A 154 12.25 0.07 8.26
N GLY A 155 13.23 -0.48 8.95
CA GLY A 155 14.64 -0.46 8.56
C GLY A 155 14.87 -1.17 7.23
N GLY A 156 14.28 -2.36 7.04
CA GLY A 156 14.34 -3.09 5.78
C GLY A 156 13.77 -2.30 4.61
N THR A 157 12.60 -1.70 4.79
CA THR A 157 11.96 -0.86 3.76
C THR A 157 12.80 0.37 3.42
N ARG A 158 13.39 1.05 4.43
CA ARG A 158 14.28 2.19 4.20
C ARG A 158 15.53 1.81 3.43
N LEU A 159 16.17 0.69 3.77
CA LEU A 159 17.32 0.18 3.03
C LEU A 159 16.97 -0.15 1.58
N GLN A 160 15.82 -0.76 1.34
CA GLN A 160 15.31 -1.03 -0.01
C GLN A 160 15.09 0.28 -0.79
N ASN A 161 14.44 1.28 -0.18
CA ASN A 161 14.19 2.57 -0.80
C ASN A 161 15.50 3.33 -1.09
N LEU A 162 16.49 3.26 -0.19
CA LEU A 162 17.83 3.82 -0.41
C LEU A 162 18.56 3.10 -1.56
N ALA A 163 18.48 1.78 -1.63
CA ALA A 163 19.09 1.02 -2.73
C ALA A 163 18.47 1.39 -4.08
N LEU A 164 17.14 1.58 -4.14
CA LEU A 164 16.43 2.03 -5.33
C LEU A 164 16.80 3.47 -5.72
N ALA A 165 17.01 4.35 -4.73
CA ALA A 165 17.43 5.75 -4.97
C ALA A 165 18.90 5.88 -5.36
N TRP A 166 19.75 4.91 -4.98
CA TRP A 166 21.20 4.95 -5.16
C TRP A 166 21.69 4.12 -6.36
N SER A 167 20.79 3.73 -7.26
CA SER A 167 21.22 3.13 -8.52
C SER A 167 22.10 4.14 -9.27
N PRO A 168 23.42 3.91 -9.42
CA PRO A 168 24.29 4.85 -10.08
C PRO A 168 23.82 4.98 -11.52
N ALA A 169 23.54 6.21 -11.96
CA ALA A 169 23.42 6.52 -13.36
C ALA A 169 24.71 6.02 -14.02
N ARG A 170 24.66 4.87 -14.66
CA ARG A 170 25.77 4.42 -15.51
C ARG A 170 25.74 5.35 -16.72
N ALA A 171 26.75 6.23 -16.73
CA ALA A 171 27.09 7.05 -17.89
C ALA A 171 27.43 6.15 -19.08
#